data_780ac764c31ba97a32cd32b4f3c66d0f
#
_entry.id   780ac764c31ba97a32cd32b4f3c66d0f
#
_cell.length_a   1.000
_cell.length_b   1.000
_cell.length_c   1.000
_cell.angle_alpha   90.00
_cell.angle_beta   90.00
_cell.angle_gamma   90.00
#
_symmetry.space_group_name_H-M   'P 1'
#
loop_
_entity.id
_entity.type
_entity.pdbx_description
1 polymer ?
#
loop_
_entity_poly.entity_id
_entity_poly.type
_entity_poly.pdbx_seq_one_letter_code
_entity_poly.pdbx_strand_id
1 'polypeptide(L)'
;MSKFEVYGYEFLPDPPLGRNGVNRVNFQCAYNYPYPIPDLSRYAGEHLANYQTLSSGVQNYIIWFSANAKSKGQCLNRITDFYHKWHHPGDVSSLWYGTIVVLKVVSGGRGTWTYGHIDEKDFEIIRCMI
;
A
#
# COMPACT_ATOMS: atom_id res chain seq x y z
N MET A 1 25.06 -0.98 -2.75
CA MET A 1 23.93 -1.16 -1.86
C MET A 1 23.03 -2.25 -2.38
N SER A 2 22.70 -3.22 -1.54
CA SER A 2 21.85 -4.34 -1.96
C SER A 2 20.41 -3.88 -2.16
N LYS A 3 19.80 -4.37 -3.23
CA LYS A 3 18.37 -4.19 -3.51
C LYS A 3 17.72 -5.55 -3.68
N PHE A 4 16.43 -5.61 -3.48
CA PHE A 4 15.66 -6.82 -3.71
C PHE A 4 14.33 -6.44 -4.36
N GLU A 5 13.66 -7.41 -4.97
CA GLU A 5 12.38 -7.22 -5.61
C GLU A 5 11.28 -7.92 -4.82
N VAL A 6 10.11 -7.31 -4.76
CA VAL A 6 8.97 -7.88 -4.07
C VAL A 6 7.68 -7.47 -4.79
N TYR A 7 6.70 -8.36 -4.81
CA TYR A 7 5.36 -8.03 -5.30
C TYR A 7 4.53 -7.41 -4.19
N GLY A 8 3.91 -6.28 -4.50
CA GLY A 8 2.95 -5.60 -3.65
C GLY A 8 1.67 -5.32 -4.43
N TYR A 9 0.72 -4.67 -3.79
CA TYR A 9 -0.49 -4.19 -4.47
C TYR A 9 -0.46 -2.68 -4.57
N GLU A 10 -0.79 -2.16 -5.76
CA GLU A 10 -1.10 -0.75 -5.94
C GLU A 10 -2.62 -0.58 -6.03
N PHE A 11 -3.13 0.47 -5.40
CA PHE A 11 -4.53 0.87 -5.49
C PHE A 11 -4.53 2.26 -6.13
N LEU A 12 -4.99 2.34 -7.38
CA LEU A 12 -5.00 3.59 -8.15
C LEU A 12 -6.30 4.34 -7.92
N PRO A 13 -6.25 5.66 -7.65
CA PRO A 13 -7.46 6.45 -7.39
C PRO A 13 -8.32 6.64 -8.62
N ASP A 14 -7.69 6.72 -9.79
CA ASP A 14 -8.35 6.98 -11.07
C ASP A 14 -7.63 6.15 -12.14
N PRO A 15 -7.94 4.85 -12.24
CA PRO A 15 -7.24 4.00 -13.18
C PRO A 15 -7.53 4.38 -14.62
N PRO A 16 -6.53 4.25 -15.52
CA PRO A 16 -6.75 4.48 -16.94
C PRO A 16 -7.85 3.58 -17.49
N LEU A 17 -8.55 4.06 -18.52
CA LEU A 17 -9.62 3.33 -19.16
C LEU A 17 -9.16 1.92 -19.57
N GLY A 18 -9.93 0.89 -19.20
CA GLY A 18 -9.61 -0.49 -19.49
C GLY A 18 -8.64 -1.15 -18.52
N ARG A 19 -8.22 -0.46 -17.45
CA ARG A 19 -7.37 -1.03 -16.40
C ARG A 19 -8.11 -1.20 -15.10
N ASN A 20 -7.72 -2.23 -14.34
CA ASN A 20 -8.18 -2.38 -12.97
C ASN A 20 -7.47 -1.36 -12.07
N GLY A 21 -8.17 -0.87 -11.05
CA GLY A 21 -7.57 0.04 -10.08
C GLY A 21 -6.66 -0.67 -9.06
N VAL A 22 -6.73 -1.99 -8.95
CA VAL A 22 -5.87 -2.78 -8.05
C VAL A 22 -5.00 -3.69 -8.91
N ASN A 23 -3.69 -3.59 -8.75
CA ASN A 23 -2.74 -4.37 -9.53
C ASN A 23 -1.64 -4.92 -8.63
N ARG A 24 -1.27 -6.18 -8.87
CA ARG A 24 -0.09 -6.79 -8.26
C ARG A 24 1.13 -6.37 -9.06
N VAL A 25 2.04 -5.65 -8.43
CA VAL A 25 3.16 -4.98 -9.08
C VAL A 25 4.47 -5.38 -8.41
N ASN A 26 5.52 -5.54 -9.21
CA ASN A 26 6.87 -5.78 -8.70
C ASN A 26 7.53 -4.46 -8.33
N PHE A 27 8.04 -4.37 -7.11
CA PHE A 27 8.75 -3.20 -6.61
C PHE A 27 10.20 -3.52 -6.28
N GLN A 28 11.11 -2.68 -6.71
CA GLN A 28 12.50 -2.68 -6.25
C GLN A 28 12.54 -2.01 -4.89
N CYS A 29 13.19 -2.66 -3.92
CA CYS A 29 13.30 -2.14 -2.55
C CYS A 29 14.75 -2.03 -2.13
N ALA A 30 15.08 -0.95 -1.42
CA ALA A 30 16.38 -0.76 -0.80
C ALA A 30 16.28 -1.10 0.69
N TYR A 31 17.27 -1.84 1.20
CA TYR A 31 17.30 -2.15 2.62
C TYR A 31 17.41 -0.88 3.45
N ASN A 32 16.60 -0.78 4.48
CA ASN A 32 16.55 0.35 5.38
C ASN A 32 15.94 -0.09 6.72
N TYR A 33 16.10 0.73 7.75
CA TYR A 33 15.55 0.49 9.08
C TYR A 33 14.53 1.59 9.42
N PRO A 34 13.37 1.27 10.00
CA PRO A 34 12.91 -0.05 10.44
C PRO A 34 12.36 -0.93 9.30
N TYR A 35 12.00 -0.35 8.15
CA TYR A 35 11.45 -1.06 7.01
C TYR A 35 12.20 -0.68 5.74
N PRO A 36 12.37 -1.63 4.80
CA PRO A 36 12.93 -1.30 3.50
C PRO A 36 12.10 -0.23 2.78
N ILE A 37 12.75 0.52 1.89
CA ILE A 37 12.10 1.59 1.14
C ILE A 37 11.87 1.11 -0.29
N PRO A 38 10.61 1.01 -0.75
CA PRO A 38 10.32 0.67 -2.12
C PRO A 38 10.62 1.86 -3.06
N ASP A 39 11.01 1.54 -4.30
CA ASP A 39 11.11 2.54 -5.34
C ASP A 39 9.70 2.86 -5.85
N LEU A 40 9.22 4.04 -5.54
CA LEU A 40 7.89 4.52 -5.89
C LEU A 40 7.93 5.61 -6.97
N SER A 41 9.03 5.69 -7.73
CA SER A 41 9.22 6.70 -8.77
C SER A 41 8.21 6.59 -9.92
N ARG A 42 7.60 5.41 -10.12
CA ARG A 42 6.55 5.24 -11.11
C ARG A 42 5.28 6.08 -10.80
N TYR A 43 5.15 6.55 -9.57
CA TYR A 43 4.05 7.42 -9.14
C TYR A 43 4.55 8.87 -9.05
N ALA A 44 5.33 9.30 -10.02
CA ALA A 44 5.93 10.63 -10.05
C ALA A 44 4.87 11.72 -9.90
N GLY A 45 5.15 12.72 -9.07
CA GLY A 45 4.23 13.80 -8.76
C GLY A 45 3.33 13.55 -7.55
N GLU A 46 3.21 12.30 -7.09
CA GLU A 46 2.37 11.99 -5.93
C GLU A 46 3.15 11.98 -4.61
N HIS A 47 4.46 11.71 -4.63
CA HIS A 47 5.32 11.70 -3.44
C HIS A 47 4.84 10.76 -2.34
N LEU A 48 4.80 9.46 -2.64
CA LEU A 48 4.40 8.42 -1.69
C LEU A 48 5.52 8.18 -0.65
N ALA A 49 5.77 9.16 0.19
CA ALA A 49 6.91 9.17 1.12
C ALA A 49 6.52 8.83 2.56
N ASN A 50 5.25 8.65 2.83
CA ASN A 50 4.74 8.33 4.16
C ASN A 50 4.31 6.88 4.22
N TYR A 51 4.36 6.28 5.40
CA TYR A 51 3.87 4.92 5.57
C TYR A 51 3.10 4.76 6.87
N GLN A 52 2.22 3.77 6.88
CA GLN A 52 1.42 3.39 8.03
C GLN A 52 1.38 1.86 8.11
N THR A 53 1.44 1.33 9.32
CA THR A 53 1.32 -0.10 9.54
C THR A 53 -0.15 -0.52 9.58
N LEU A 54 -0.42 -1.72 9.07
CA LEU A 54 -1.74 -2.34 9.08
C LEU A 54 -1.55 -3.77 9.59
N SER A 55 -2.20 -4.14 10.70
CA SER A 55 -2.03 -5.46 11.31
C SER A 55 -3.37 -6.18 11.46
N SER A 56 -3.41 -7.43 11.00
CA SER A 56 -4.56 -8.32 11.22
C SER A 56 -4.45 -9.12 12.52
N GLY A 57 -3.36 -8.96 13.28
CA GLY A 57 -3.02 -9.81 14.40
C GLY A 57 -2.24 -11.06 14.02
N VAL A 58 -2.33 -11.47 12.75
CA VAL A 58 -1.61 -12.64 12.21
C VAL A 58 -0.58 -12.20 11.18
N GLN A 59 -0.93 -11.22 10.36
CA GLN A 59 -0.09 -10.73 9.28
C GLN A 59 -0.03 -9.20 9.35
N ASN A 60 1.15 -8.65 9.10
CA ASN A 60 1.39 -7.20 9.07
C ASN A 60 1.65 -6.72 7.65
N TYR A 61 1.18 -5.50 7.36
CA TYR A 61 1.36 -4.83 6.10
C TYR A 61 1.81 -3.39 6.34
N ILE A 62 2.46 -2.82 5.34
CA ILE A 62 2.81 -1.40 5.30
C ILE A 62 2.07 -0.77 4.12
N ILE A 63 1.38 0.33 4.39
CA ILE A 63 0.75 1.14 3.34
C ILE A 63 1.63 2.36 3.11
N TRP A 64 2.14 2.52 1.88
CA TRP A 64 2.86 3.71 1.46
C TRP A 64 1.89 4.67 0.77
N PHE A 65 1.94 5.94 1.14
CA PHE A 65 0.99 6.95 0.68
C PHE A 65 1.61 8.34 0.73
N SER A 66 0.91 9.34 0.18
CA SER A 66 1.26 10.75 0.33
C SER A 66 0.37 11.40 1.38
N ALA A 67 0.96 11.91 2.45
CA ALA A 67 0.22 12.58 3.52
C ALA A 67 -0.49 13.85 3.02
N ASN A 68 -0.01 14.44 1.93
CA ASN A 68 -0.54 15.67 1.36
C ASN A 68 -1.44 15.45 0.14
N ALA A 69 -1.82 14.21 -0.15
CA ALA A 69 -2.56 13.88 -1.37
C ALA A 69 -3.84 14.71 -1.50
N LYS A 70 -4.65 14.79 -0.44
CA LYS A 70 -5.90 15.54 -0.45
C LYS A 70 -5.66 17.03 -0.69
N SER A 71 -4.71 17.63 0.02
CA SER A 71 -4.40 19.06 -0.11
C SER A 71 -3.79 19.43 -1.44
N LYS A 72 -3.17 18.45 -2.14
CA LYS A 72 -2.61 18.64 -3.49
C LYS A 72 -3.63 18.36 -4.60
N GLY A 73 -4.89 18.15 -4.25
CA GLY A 73 -5.95 17.92 -5.23
C GLY A 73 -6.00 16.50 -5.79
N GLN A 74 -5.35 15.54 -5.16
CA GLN A 74 -5.46 14.13 -5.55
C GLN A 74 -6.87 13.62 -5.32
N CYS A 75 -7.34 12.76 -6.22
CA CYS A 75 -8.68 12.19 -6.12
C CYS A 75 -8.78 11.21 -4.95
N LEU A 76 -10.00 11.10 -4.40
CA LEU A 76 -10.34 10.04 -3.45
C LEU A 76 -10.04 8.67 -4.09
N ASN A 77 -9.37 7.80 -3.35
CA ASN A 77 -9.15 6.43 -3.80
C ASN A 77 -10.45 5.65 -3.66
N ARG A 78 -11.19 5.53 -4.75
CA ARG A 78 -12.54 4.96 -4.77
C ARG A 78 -12.56 3.49 -4.42
N ILE A 79 -11.51 2.77 -4.74
CA ILE A 79 -11.43 1.34 -4.47
C ILE A 79 -11.30 1.08 -2.98
N THR A 80 -10.37 1.78 -2.32
CA THR A 80 -10.21 1.66 -0.87
C THR A 80 -11.44 2.18 -0.13
N ASP A 81 -12.07 3.26 -0.62
CA ASP A 81 -13.30 3.79 -0.06
C ASP A 81 -14.44 2.77 -0.16
N PHE A 82 -14.58 2.09 -1.29
CA PHE A 82 -15.57 1.02 -1.49
C PHE A 82 -15.40 -0.10 -0.46
N TYR A 83 -14.17 -0.62 -0.31
CA TYR A 83 -13.90 -1.67 0.66
C TYR A 83 -14.11 -1.20 2.09
N HIS A 84 -13.70 0.02 2.39
CA HIS A 84 -13.87 0.60 3.72
C HIS A 84 -15.35 0.69 4.10
N LYS A 85 -16.18 1.20 3.21
CA LYS A 85 -17.63 1.29 3.44
C LYS A 85 -18.30 -0.07 3.57
N TRP A 86 -17.82 -1.05 2.81
CA TRP A 86 -18.35 -2.42 2.87
C TRP A 86 -18.06 -3.09 4.21
N HIS A 87 -16.84 -2.93 4.73
CA HIS A 87 -16.41 -3.63 5.94
C HIS A 87 -16.56 -2.79 7.22
N HIS A 88 -16.69 -1.47 7.09
CA HIS A 88 -16.81 -0.55 8.22
C HIS A 88 -17.95 0.45 7.96
N PRO A 89 -19.22 -0.02 7.84
CA PRO A 89 -20.34 0.87 7.53
C PRO A 89 -20.51 1.93 8.62
N GLY A 90 -20.64 3.18 8.18
CA GLY A 90 -20.82 4.32 9.09
C GLY A 90 -19.51 4.97 9.54
N ASP A 91 -18.36 4.38 9.29
CA ASP A 91 -17.07 5.01 9.57
C ASP A 91 -16.64 5.87 8.39
N VAL A 92 -16.44 7.17 8.63
CA VAL A 92 -16.03 8.14 7.61
C VAL A 92 -14.61 8.69 7.87
N SER A 93 -13.91 8.16 8.86
CA SER A 93 -12.69 8.78 9.39
C SER A 93 -11.41 8.44 8.63
N SER A 94 -11.38 7.39 7.81
CA SER A 94 -10.14 6.85 7.22
C SER A 94 -10.20 6.79 5.70
N LEU A 95 -10.32 7.94 5.05
CA LEU A 95 -10.33 8.01 3.59
C LEU A 95 -8.92 8.20 3.05
N TRP A 96 -8.59 7.40 2.03
CA TRP A 96 -7.33 7.51 1.32
C TRP A 96 -7.51 8.34 0.06
N TYR A 97 -6.56 9.24 -0.20
CA TYR A 97 -6.51 10.05 -1.43
C TYR A 97 -5.24 9.72 -2.20
N GLY A 98 -5.36 9.71 -3.52
CA GLY A 98 -4.24 9.36 -4.39
C GLY A 98 -3.94 7.87 -4.40
N THR A 99 -2.80 7.50 -4.95
CA THR A 99 -2.33 6.12 -5.02
C THR A 99 -1.87 5.65 -3.63
N ILE A 100 -2.17 4.41 -3.30
CA ILE A 100 -1.55 3.73 -2.16
C ILE A 100 -0.89 2.44 -2.64
N VAL A 101 0.20 2.07 -1.96
CA VAL A 101 0.94 0.83 -2.21
C VAL A 101 0.98 0.03 -0.92
N VAL A 102 0.58 -1.23 -1.00
CA VAL A 102 0.55 -2.12 0.18
C VAL A 102 1.61 -3.20 -0.01
N LEU A 103 2.48 -3.34 0.98
CA LEU A 103 3.53 -4.35 1.01
C LEU A 103 3.35 -5.23 2.23
N LYS A 104 3.68 -6.53 2.09
CA LYS A 104 3.58 -7.52 3.14
C LYS A 104 4.87 -7.53 3.96
N VAL A 105 4.75 -7.33 5.27
CA VAL A 105 5.89 -7.34 6.19
C VAL A 105 6.16 -8.77 6.66
N VAL A 106 7.41 -9.18 6.55
CA VAL A 106 7.87 -10.48 7.04
C VAL A 106 9.13 -10.30 7.88
N SER A 107 9.45 -11.29 8.71
CA SER A 107 10.68 -11.26 9.48
C SER A 107 11.89 -11.42 8.57
N GLY A 108 12.86 -10.53 8.72
CA GLY A 108 14.13 -10.58 7.99
C GLY A 108 15.25 -11.29 8.76
N GLY A 109 14.92 -11.85 9.92
CA GLY A 109 15.87 -12.46 10.84
C GLY A 109 16.51 -11.43 11.77
N ARG A 110 17.04 -11.88 12.92
CA ARG A 110 17.73 -11.04 13.91
C ARG A 110 16.94 -9.79 14.35
N GLY A 111 15.61 -9.91 14.44
CA GLY A 111 14.79 -8.78 14.85
C GLY A 111 14.59 -7.69 13.79
N THR A 112 14.98 -7.94 12.55
CA THR A 112 14.76 -7.02 11.44
C THR A 112 13.46 -7.34 10.71
N TRP A 113 13.00 -6.38 9.91
CA TRP A 113 11.82 -6.53 9.07
C TRP A 113 12.20 -6.40 7.61
N THR A 114 11.52 -7.13 6.75
CA THR A 114 11.63 -7.01 5.29
C THR A 114 10.25 -7.21 4.68
N TYR A 115 10.18 -7.25 3.34
CA TYR A 115 8.94 -7.49 2.64
C TYR A 115 8.96 -8.87 1.98
N GLY A 116 7.81 -9.55 2.02
CA GLY A 116 7.58 -10.79 1.30
C GLY A 116 6.64 -10.55 0.12
N HIS A 117 6.59 -11.53 -0.79
CA HIS A 117 5.67 -11.45 -1.92
C HIS A 117 4.23 -11.53 -1.45
N ILE A 118 3.43 -10.57 -1.89
CA ILE A 118 2.01 -10.50 -1.60
C ILE A 118 1.23 -11.37 -2.59
N ASP A 119 0.15 -11.99 -2.15
CA ASP A 119 -0.67 -12.87 -2.99
C ASP A 119 -2.17 -12.60 -2.80
N GLU A 120 -3.01 -13.40 -3.44
CA GLU A 120 -4.47 -13.24 -3.38
C GLU A 120 -5.03 -13.41 -1.97
N LYS A 121 -4.42 -14.26 -1.13
CA LYS A 121 -4.85 -14.43 0.26
C LYS A 121 -4.60 -13.16 1.05
N ASP A 122 -3.48 -12.50 0.77
CA ASP A 122 -3.17 -11.22 1.38
C ASP A 122 -4.18 -10.16 0.95
N PHE A 123 -4.60 -10.15 -0.30
CA PHE A 123 -5.61 -9.23 -0.78
C PHE A 123 -6.93 -9.37 -0.02
N GLU A 124 -7.36 -10.62 0.24
CA GLU A 124 -8.57 -10.88 1.04
C GLU A 124 -8.48 -10.28 2.44
N ILE A 125 -7.31 -10.36 3.07
CA ILE A 125 -7.06 -9.75 4.38
C ILE A 125 -7.06 -8.24 4.29
N ILE A 126 -6.33 -7.69 3.32
CA ILE A 126 -6.15 -6.25 3.16
C ILE A 126 -7.49 -5.54 2.94
N ARG A 127 -8.33 -6.07 2.06
CA ARG A 127 -9.61 -5.43 1.76
C ARG A 127 -10.56 -5.35 2.95
N CYS A 128 -10.42 -6.26 3.91
CA CYS A 128 -11.21 -6.24 5.14
C CYS A 128 -10.68 -5.22 6.16
N MET A 129 -9.40 -4.86 6.05
CA MET A 129 -8.73 -4.00 7.03
C MET A 129 -8.64 -2.55 6.57
N ILE A 130 -8.60 -2.33 5.27
CA ILE A 130 -8.38 -1.01 4.68
C ILE A 130 -9.63 -0.14 4.81
#